data_064ce4782132f0e04ed59e9529d95d32
#
_entry.id   064ce4782132f0e04ed59e9529d95d32
#
_cell.length_a   1.000
_cell.length_b   1.000
_cell.length_c   1.000
_cell.angle_alpha   90.00
_cell.angle_beta   90.00
_cell.angle_gamma   90.00
#
_symmetry.space_group_name_H-M   'P 1'
#
loop_
_entity.id
_entity.type
_entity.pdbx_description
1 polymer ?
#
loop_
_entity_poly.entity_id
_entity_poly.type
_entity_poly.pdbx_seq_one_letter_code
_entity_poly.pdbx_strand_id
1 'polypeptide(L)'
;IDYIEAGNPYSNIKDAELFERLACIKLKHSRIASFGSTRKVGITAEKDPGLRVLKECSAETAVIFGKAWKLHIKEILGTTPEENLAIIRESIEYLCKNGKKVIFDAEHFFDGYKADKEYAIKVIRTAHEAGAEYVVLCDTNGGSFPAEIYEIVSEITKETDVPIGIHTHDDSGMAVACGIAAVQAGAVHIQGTINGVGERCGNANLATMIANLQLKKGYQLIPEESMPTLTETARAIAEISNISTTGLPY
;
A
#
# COMPACT_ATOMS: atom_id res chain seq x y z
N ILE A 1 12.06 8.90 -1.83
CA ILE A 1 10.98 8.00 -1.38
C ILE A 1 10.54 8.46 -0.02
N ASP A 2 9.20 8.64 0.17
CA ASP A 2 8.64 9.21 1.40
C ASP A 2 8.47 8.17 2.50
N TYR A 3 8.13 6.93 2.14
CA TYR A 3 7.92 5.83 3.06
C TYR A 3 8.76 4.61 2.68
N ILE A 4 9.27 3.92 3.69
CA ILE A 4 9.92 2.61 3.55
C ILE A 4 9.16 1.65 4.47
N GLU A 5 8.38 0.76 3.87
CA GLU A 5 7.71 -0.31 4.59
C GLU A 5 8.74 -1.40 4.92
N ALA A 6 9.02 -1.57 6.20
CA ALA A 6 10.13 -2.38 6.66
C ALA A 6 9.73 -3.82 7.02
N GLY A 7 8.44 -4.14 7.01
CA GLY A 7 7.91 -5.47 7.27
C GLY A 7 6.78 -5.49 8.29
N ASN A 8 6.40 -6.70 8.72
CA ASN A 8 5.32 -6.93 9.67
C ASN A 8 5.87 -7.41 11.03
N PRO A 9 5.97 -6.51 12.01
CA PRO A 9 6.58 -6.85 13.30
C PRO A 9 5.79 -7.88 14.12
N TYR A 10 4.54 -8.16 13.75
CA TYR A 10 3.73 -9.21 14.38
C TYR A 10 3.95 -10.59 13.74
N SER A 11 4.37 -10.65 12.48
CA SER A 11 4.44 -11.91 11.72
C SER A 11 5.62 -12.79 12.13
N ASN A 12 6.76 -12.19 12.46
CA ASN A 12 7.95 -12.94 12.84
C ASN A 12 8.93 -12.10 13.68
N ILE A 13 9.82 -12.80 14.41
CA ILE A 13 10.79 -12.19 15.33
C ILE A 13 11.82 -11.32 14.58
N LYS A 14 12.22 -11.70 13.37
CA LYS A 14 13.22 -10.93 12.59
C LYS A 14 12.69 -9.54 12.21
N ASP A 15 11.43 -9.45 11.84
CA ASP A 15 10.81 -8.18 11.54
C ASP A 15 10.70 -7.30 12.81
N ALA A 16 10.34 -7.90 13.96
CA ALA A 16 10.33 -7.19 15.23
C ALA A 16 11.71 -6.64 15.60
N GLU A 17 12.76 -7.46 15.51
CA GLU A 17 14.17 -7.04 15.74
C GLU A 17 14.61 -5.94 14.76
N LEU A 18 14.14 -5.98 13.51
CA LEU A 18 14.44 -4.93 12.54
C LEU A 18 13.90 -3.58 13.00
N PHE A 19 12.66 -3.50 13.50
CA PHE A 19 12.10 -2.27 14.02
C PHE A 19 12.83 -1.75 15.26
N GLU A 20 13.34 -2.61 16.12
CA GLU A 20 14.21 -2.22 17.25
C GLU A 20 15.50 -1.55 16.76
N ARG A 21 16.13 -2.10 15.73
CA ARG A 21 17.34 -1.53 15.12
C ARG A 21 17.04 -0.21 14.40
N LEU A 22 15.93 -0.13 13.68
CA LEU A 22 15.52 1.07 12.95
C LEU A 22 15.20 2.24 13.88
N ALA A 23 14.80 1.99 15.13
CA ALA A 23 14.58 3.03 16.13
C ALA A 23 15.81 3.92 16.37
N CYS A 24 17.02 3.38 16.17
CA CYS A 24 18.28 4.11 16.33
C CYS A 24 18.78 4.78 15.04
N ILE A 25 18.07 4.61 13.91
CA ILE A 25 18.49 5.14 12.60
C ILE A 25 17.65 6.36 12.25
N LYS A 26 18.30 7.50 12.06
CA LYS A 26 17.64 8.71 11.58
C LYS A 26 17.77 8.82 10.07
N LEU A 27 16.68 8.62 9.36
CA LEU A 27 16.60 8.86 7.92
C LEU A 27 16.47 10.37 7.63
N LYS A 28 17.00 10.82 6.49
CA LYS A 28 16.97 12.25 6.12
C LYS A 28 15.59 12.69 5.61
N HIS A 29 14.91 11.84 4.86
CA HIS A 29 13.66 12.18 4.17
C HIS A 29 12.57 11.12 4.38
N SER A 30 12.93 9.84 4.30
CA SER A 30 11.97 8.73 4.37
C SER A 30 11.50 8.49 5.80
N ARG A 31 10.27 8.05 5.94
CA ARG A 31 9.67 7.56 7.19
C ARG A 31 9.59 6.04 7.13
N ILE A 32 9.87 5.40 8.26
CA ILE A 32 9.66 3.95 8.37
C ILE A 32 8.18 3.69 8.61
N ALA A 33 7.64 2.74 7.85
CA ALA A 33 6.30 2.24 8.01
C ALA A 33 6.31 0.75 8.42
N SER A 34 5.42 0.38 9.33
CA SER A 34 5.15 -1.00 9.69
C SER A 34 3.93 -1.51 8.93
N PHE A 35 3.91 -2.79 8.57
CA PHE A 35 2.80 -3.42 7.88
C PHE A 35 2.00 -4.36 8.79
N GLY A 36 0.69 -4.41 8.62
CA GLY A 36 -0.16 -5.34 9.33
C GLY A 36 -1.59 -5.34 8.79
N SER A 37 -2.49 -6.00 9.51
CA SER A 37 -3.91 -6.08 9.15
C SER A 37 -4.78 -5.27 10.10
N THR A 38 -6.01 -5.01 9.70
CA THR A 38 -7.08 -4.60 10.61
C THR A 38 -7.31 -5.64 11.72
N ARG A 39 -8.01 -5.27 12.80
CA ARG A 39 -8.36 -6.19 13.89
C ARG A 39 -9.09 -7.43 13.39
N LYS A 40 -8.97 -8.51 14.13
CA LYS A 40 -9.72 -9.74 13.85
C LYS A 40 -11.20 -9.59 14.21
N VAL A 41 -12.03 -10.39 13.55
CA VAL A 41 -13.46 -10.51 13.88
C VAL A 41 -13.63 -10.99 15.32
N GLY A 42 -14.59 -10.40 16.03
CA GLY A 42 -14.97 -10.83 17.38
C GLY A 42 -14.09 -10.32 18.53
N ILE A 43 -13.06 -9.51 18.24
CA ILE A 43 -12.25 -8.84 19.27
C ILE A 43 -12.18 -7.33 19.03
N THR A 44 -11.99 -6.55 20.09
CA THR A 44 -11.82 -5.10 19.97
C THR A 44 -10.41 -4.73 19.52
N ALA A 45 -10.23 -3.53 18.94
CA ALA A 45 -8.92 -3.06 18.47
C ALA A 45 -7.86 -3.07 19.60
N GLU A 46 -8.24 -2.71 20.83
CA GLU A 46 -7.33 -2.71 21.99
C GLU A 46 -6.83 -4.10 22.37
N LYS A 47 -7.64 -5.14 22.09
CA LYS A 47 -7.30 -6.53 22.42
C LYS A 47 -6.63 -7.26 21.28
N ASP A 48 -6.62 -6.67 20.07
CA ASP A 48 -5.97 -7.29 18.93
C ASP A 48 -4.45 -7.28 19.09
N PRO A 49 -3.78 -8.46 19.08
CA PRO A 49 -2.34 -8.53 19.31
C PRO A 49 -1.53 -7.91 18.16
N GLY A 50 -2.02 -7.98 16.91
CA GLY A 50 -1.37 -7.38 15.75
C GLY A 50 -1.39 -5.85 15.85
N LEU A 51 -2.56 -5.25 16.12
CA LEU A 51 -2.67 -3.81 16.30
C LEU A 51 -1.86 -3.29 17.50
N ARG A 52 -1.76 -4.08 18.59
CA ARG A 52 -0.90 -3.70 19.71
C ARG A 52 0.57 -3.64 19.31
N VAL A 53 1.05 -4.61 18.57
CA VAL A 53 2.44 -4.62 18.08
C VAL A 53 2.69 -3.45 17.14
N LEU A 54 1.77 -3.15 16.21
CA LEU A 54 1.87 -1.96 15.35
C LEU A 54 1.90 -0.65 16.13
N LYS A 55 1.09 -0.55 17.18
CA LYS A 55 1.11 0.62 18.09
C LYS A 55 2.46 0.77 18.81
N GLU A 56 3.04 -0.34 19.28
CA GLU A 56 4.23 -0.36 20.14
C GLU A 56 5.55 -0.28 19.36
N CYS A 57 5.58 -0.69 18.08
CA CYS A 57 6.79 -0.62 17.27
C CYS A 57 7.27 0.82 17.05
N SER A 58 8.54 0.99 16.70
CA SER A 58 9.19 2.30 16.53
C SER A 58 8.74 3.09 15.30
N ALA A 59 8.04 2.46 14.35
CA ALA A 59 7.55 3.13 13.14
C ALA A 59 6.49 4.20 13.48
N GLU A 60 6.63 5.40 12.91
CA GLU A 60 5.62 6.45 13.04
C GLU A 60 4.36 6.16 12.23
N THR A 61 4.52 5.42 11.12
CA THR A 61 3.44 5.10 10.19
C THR A 61 3.11 3.61 10.26
N ALA A 62 1.83 3.30 10.27
CA ALA A 62 1.32 1.94 10.12
C ALA A 62 0.55 1.83 8.80
N VAL A 63 0.95 0.91 7.94
CA VAL A 63 0.19 0.48 6.77
C VAL A 63 -0.63 -0.72 7.21
N ILE A 64 -1.93 -0.63 7.11
CA ILE A 64 -2.82 -1.75 7.46
C ILE A 64 -3.76 -2.08 6.31
N PHE A 65 -3.82 -3.37 5.97
CA PHE A 65 -4.77 -3.81 4.96
C PHE A 65 -6.10 -4.28 5.57
N GLY A 66 -7.17 -4.08 4.80
CA GLY A 66 -8.50 -4.59 5.11
C GLY A 66 -9.27 -4.96 3.85
N LYS A 67 -10.29 -5.79 4.00
CA LYS A 67 -11.03 -6.33 2.87
C LYS A 67 -11.96 -5.29 2.24
N ALA A 68 -11.84 -5.12 0.92
CA ALA A 68 -12.72 -4.25 0.12
C ALA A 68 -13.71 -5.03 -0.76
N TRP A 69 -13.59 -6.35 -0.83
CA TRP A 69 -14.43 -7.23 -1.64
C TRP A 69 -15.37 -8.07 -0.79
N LYS A 70 -16.68 -7.94 -1.01
CA LYS A 70 -17.72 -8.68 -0.24
C LYS A 70 -17.53 -10.19 -0.27
N LEU A 71 -17.01 -10.76 -1.36
CA LEU A 71 -16.70 -12.18 -1.42
C LEU A 71 -15.70 -12.57 -0.33
N HIS A 72 -14.63 -11.81 -0.15
CA HIS A 72 -13.60 -12.08 0.86
C HIS A 72 -14.10 -11.82 2.29
N ILE A 73 -15.02 -10.88 2.48
CA ILE A 73 -15.64 -10.62 3.78
C ILE A 73 -16.44 -11.84 4.22
N LYS A 74 -17.22 -12.41 3.30
CA LYS A 74 -18.04 -13.59 3.57
C LYS A 74 -17.21 -14.87 3.71
N GLU A 75 -16.35 -15.16 2.73
CA GLU A 75 -15.69 -16.47 2.61
C GLU A 75 -14.37 -16.56 3.42
N ILE A 76 -13.68 -15.44 3.67
CA ILE A 76 -12.40 -15.42 4.39
C ILE A 76 -12.59 -14.93 5.82
N LEU A 77 -13.27 -13.78 6.01
CA LEU A 77 -13.48 -13.24 7.35
C LEU A 77 -14.66 -13.92 8.08
N GLY A 78 -15.61 -14.52 7.34
CA GLY A 78 -16.81 -15.14 7.91
C GLY A 78 -17.71 -14.14 8.62
N THR A 79 -17.82 -12.90 8.11
CA THR A 79 -18.56 -11.82 8.75
C THR A 79 -19.42 -11.03 7.75
N THR A 80 -20.07 -9.97 8.22
CA THR A 80 -20.93 -9.11 7.41
C THR A 80 -20.17 -7.88 6.85
N PRO A 81 -20.66 -7.27 5.76
CA PRO A 81 -20.10 -6.02 5.25
C PRO A 81 -20.11 -4.89 6.28
N GLU A 82 -21.12 -4.80 7.13
CA GLU A 82 -21.26 -3.79 8.18
C GLU A 82 -20.20 -3.98 9.27
N GLU A 83 -19.99 -5.21 9.72
CA GLU A 83 -18.92 -5.53 10.68
C GLU A 83 -17.55 -5.25 10.09
N ASN A 84 -17.33 -5.54 8.79
CA ASN A 84 -16.07 -5.21 8.14
C ASN A 84 -15.79 -3.69 8.13
N LEU A 85 -16.79 -2.85 7.91
CA LEU A 85 -16.65 -1.39 8.01
C LEU A 85 -16.31 -0.97 9.45
N ALA A 86 -16.92 -1.60 10.45
CA ALA A 86 -16.59 -1.36 11.86
C ALA A 86 -15.14 -1.80 12.18
N ILE A 87 -14.70 -2.97 11.67
CA ILE A 87 -13.33 -3.46 11.80
C ILE A 87 -12.33 -2.45 11.25
N ILE A 88 -12.56 -1.92 10.05
CA ILE A 88 -11.70 -0.92 9.41
C ILE A 88 -11.64 0.35 10.25
N ARG A 89 -12.81 0.92 10.59
CA ARG A 89 -12.92 2.15 11.38
C ARG A 89 -12.19 2.04 12.71
N GLU A 90 -12.54 1.05 13.52
CA GLU A 90 -11.96 0.86 14.86
C GLU A 90 -10.45 0.65 14.83
N SER A 91 -9.94 -0.07 13.84
CA SER A 91 -8.50 -0.32 13.69
C SER A 91 -7.73 0.97 13.39
N ILE A 92 -8.23 1.79 12.47
CA ILE A 92 -7.61 3.06 12.09
C ILE A 92 -7.68 4.04 13.25
N GLU A 93 -8.87 4.23 13.84
CA GLU A 93 -9.08 5.13 14.99
C GLU A 93 -8.17 4.75 16.17
N TYR A 94 -8.04 3.44 16.45
CA TYR A 94 -7.15 2.95 17.52
C TYR A 94 -5.70 3.35 17.28
N LEU A 95 -5.17 3.14 16.08
CA LEU A 95 -3.79 3.50 15.75
C LEU A 95 -3.58 5.01 15.76
N CYS A 96 -4.49 5.79 15.16
CA CYS A 96 -4.44 7.24 15.16
C CYS A 96 -4.49 7.83 16.58
N LYS A 97 -5.39 7.33 17.43
CA LYS A 97 -5.50 7.73 18.84
C LYS A 97 -4.23 7.45 19.63
N ASN A 98 -3.45 6.46 19.23
CA ASN A 98 -2.16 6.12 19.84
C ASN A 98 -0.96 6.78 19.12
N GLY A 99 -1.20 7.82 18.32
CA GLY A 99 -0.16 8.65 17.71
C GLY A 99 0.47 8.11 16.43
N LYS A 100 -0.09 7.05 15.84
CA LYS A 100 0.37 6.56 14.54
C LYS A 100 -0.28 7.32 13.39
N LYS A 101 0.45 7.57 12.32
CA LYS A 101 -0.11 7.87 11.01
C LYS A 101 -0.56 6.56 10.38
N VAL A 102 -1.68 6.55 9.69
CA VAL A 102 -2.22 5.33 9.10
C VAL A 102 -2.37 5.49 7.60
N ILE A 103 -1.86 4.50 6.87
CA ILE A 103 -2.16 4.28 5.46
C ILE A 103 -3.02 3.01 5.41
N PHE A 104 -4.15 3.07 4.71
CA PHE A 104 -5.05 1.94 4.60
C PHE A 104 -5.02 1.34 3.21
N ASP A 105 -4.64 0.07 3.12
CA ASP A 105 -4.64 -0.71 1.89
C ASP A 105 -5.98 -1.43 1.72
N ALA A 106 -6.78 -0.98 0.76
CA ALA A 106 -8.05 -1.60 0.40
C ALA A 106 -7.79 -2.85 -0.47
N GLU A 107 -7.62 -3.99 0.19
CA GLU A 107 -7.22 -5.25 -0.45
C GLU A 107 -8.30 -5.76 -1.40
N HIS A 108 -7.90 -6.19 -2.61
CA HIS A 108 -8.77 -6.57 -3.72
C HIS A 108 -9.79 -5.50 -4.11
N PHE A 109 -9.37 -4.24 -4.06
CA PHE A 109 -10.28 -3.12 -4.30
C PHE A 109 -10.93 -3.18 -5.69
N PHE A 110 -10.15 -3.42 -6.73
CA PHE A 110 -10.68 -3.42 -8.11
C PHE A 110 -11.65 -4.58 -8.38
N ASP A 111 -11.41 -5.75 -7.78
CA ASP A 111 -12.37 -6.86 -7.81
C ASP A 111 -13.66 -6.50 -7.06
N GLY A 112 -13.50 -5.91 -5.87
CA GLY A 112 -14.61 -5.44 -5.05
C GLY A 112 -15.45 -4.36 -5.74
N TYR A 113 -14.78 -3.39 -6.37
CA TYR A 113 -15.42 -2.30 -7.10
C TYR A 113 -16.24 -2.80 -8.30
N LYS A 114 -15.67 -3.72 -9.09
CA LYS A 114 -16.38 -4.36 -10.22
C LYS A 114 -17.58 -5.19 -9.76
N ALA A 115 -17.51 -5.80 -8.58
CA ALA A 115 -18.58 -6.61 -8.02
C ALA A 115 -19.66 -5.77 -7.31
N ASP A 116 -19.28 -4.73 -6.58
CA ASP A 116 -20.17 -3.83 -5.83
C ASP A 116 -19.49 -2.47 -5.60
N LYS A 117 -19.67 -1.55 -6.54
CA LYS A 117 -19.10 -0.22 -6.50
C LYS A 117 -19.48 0.56 -5.23
N GLU A 118 -20.76 0.51 -4.83
CA GLU A 118 -21.23 1.28 -3.68
C GLU A 118 -20.54 0.86 -2.39
N TYR A 119 -20.36 -0.44 -2.22
CA TYR A 119 -19.66 -0.96 -1.06
C TYR A 119 -18.17 -0.63 -1.05
N ALA A 120 -17.50 -0.78 -2.19
CA ALA A 120 -16.09 -0.42 -2.32
C ALA A 120 -15.85 1.07 -1.99
N ILE A 121 -16.73 1.97 -2.44
CA ILE A 121 -16.68 3.39 -2.08
C ILE A 121 -16.94 3.61 -0.58
N LYS A 122 -17.86 2.85 0.05
CA LYS A 122 -18.06 2.92 1.50
C LYS A 122 -16.81 2.53 2.28
N VAL A 123 -16.08 1.51 1.82
CA VAL A 123 -14.82 1.08 2.45
C VAL A 123 -13.80 2.21 2.47
N ILE A 124 -13.53 2.84 1.31
CA ILE A 124 -12.52 3.92 1.24
C ILE A 124 -12.92 5.16 2.03
N ARG A 125 -14.20 5.54 2.00
CA ARG A 125 -14.72 6.65 2.82
C ARG A 125 -14.60 6.35 4.31
N THR A 126 -14.99 5.14 4.73
CA THR A 126 -14.86 4.71 6.13
C THR A 126 -13.41 4.80 6.62
N ALA A 127 -12.46 4.35 5.81
CA ALA A 127 -11.04 4.41 6.16
C ALA A 127 -10.54 5.86 6.28
N HIS A 128 -10.91 6.72 5.35
CA HIS A 128 -10.52 8.13 5.38
C HIS A 128 -11.16 8.87 6.58
N GLU A 129 -12.47 8.71 6.80
CA GLU A 129 -13.18 9.30 7.93
C GLU A 129 -12.64 8.86 9.29
N ALA A 130 -12.11 7.62 9.37
CA ALA A 130 -11.46 7.09 10.56
C ALA A 130 -10.05 7.67 10.82
N GLY A 131 -9.49 8.41 9.84
CA GLY A 131 -8.22 9.12 9.98
C GLY A 131 -7.06 8.56 9.15
N ALA A 132 -7.30 7.71 8.16
CA ALA A 132 -6.26 7.29 7.23
C ALA A 132 -5.74 8.48 6.41
N GLU A 133 -4.39 8.67 6.38
CA GLU A 133 -3.73 9.72 5.62
C GLU A 133 -3.85 9.47 4.11
N TYR A 134 -3.74 8.21 3.71
CA TYR A 134 -3.97 7.72 2.34
C TYR A 134 -4.80 6.46 2.37
N VAL A 135 -5.63 6.29 1.33
CA VAL A 135 -6.34 5.04 1.07
C VAL A 135 -5.84 4.48 -0.26
N VAL A 136 -5.18 3.34 -0.19
CA VAL A 136 -4.52 2.70 -1.33
C VAL A 136 -5.45 1.67 -1.96
N LEU A 137 -5.70 1.83 -3.24
CA LEU A 137 -6.50 0.89 -4.02
C LEU A 137 -5.60 -0.22 -4.52
N CYS A 138 -5.83 -1.47 -4.06
CA CYS A 138 -4.98 -2.60 -4.40
C CYS A 138 -5.56 -3.42 -5.55
N ASP A 139 -4.80 -3.53 -6.64
CA ASP A 139 -5.00 -4.55 -7.67
C ASP A 139 -4.28 -5.83 -7.23
N THR A 140 -4.83 -6.46 -6.18
CA THR A 140 -4.20 -7.59 -5.49
C THR A 140 -4.04 -8.82 -6.38
N ASN A 141 -4.95 -9.03 -7.34
CA ASN A 141 -4.83 -10.11 -8.32
C ASN A 141 -3.93 -9.76 -9.51
N GLY A 142 -3.50 -8.49 -9.67
CA GLY A 142 -2.76 -8.04 -10.85
C GLY A 142 -3.53 -8.28 -12.15
N GLY A 143 -4.85 -8.25 -12.10
CA GLY A 143 -5.74 -8.61 -13.21
C GLY A 143 -6.43 -7.44 -13.89
N SER A 144 -6.21 -6.22 -13.43
CA SER A 144 -6.80 -5.02 -14.04
C SER A 144 -5.92 -4.48 -15.17
N PHE A 145 -6.57 -3.91 -16.19
CA PHE A 145 -5.87 -3.24 -17.29
C PHE A 145 -5.71 -1.74 -17.04
N PRO A 146 -4.70 -1.08 -17.64
CA PRO A 146 -4.46 0.35 -17.42
C PRO A 146 -5.67 1.25 -17.69
N ALA A 147 -6.49 0.93 -18.70
CA ALA A 147 -7.70 1.68 -18.99
C ALA A 147 -8.75 1.56 -17.88
N GLU A 148 -8.97 0.35 -17.34
CA GLU A 148 -9.88 0.12 -16.21
C GLU A 148 -9.41 0.87 -14.96
N ILE A 149 -8.10 0.79 -14.65
CA ILE A 149 -7.50 1.53 -13.52
C ILE A 149 -7.75 3.02 -13.69
N TYR A 150 -7.47 3.58 -14.88
CA TYR A 150 -7.67 5.00 -15.16
C TYR A 150 -9.14 5.42 -14.97
N GLU A 151 -10.07 4.65 -15.51
CA GLU A 151 -11.52 4.95 -15.43
C GLU A 151 -12.00 4.91 -13.97
N ILE A 152 -11.69 3.83 -13.24
CA ILE A 152 -12.12 3.65 -11.84
C ILE A 152 -11.51 4.73 -10.94
N VAL A 153 -10.19 4.96 -11.02
CA VAL A 153 -9.53 5.98 -10.19
C VAL A 153 -10.03 7.38 -10.53
N SER A 154 -10.23 7.71 -11.83
CA SER A 154 -10.80 9.01 -12.24
C SER A 154 -12.20 9.22 -11.72
N GLU A 155 -13.01 8.18 -11.62
CA GLU A 155 -14.34 8.27 -11.06
C GLU A 155 -14.28 8.52 -9.55
N ILE A 156 -13.46 7.76 -8.82
CA ILE A 156 -13.30 7.89 -7.37
C ILE A 156 -12.78 9.27 -6.98
N THR A 157 -11.74 9.77 -7.67
CA THR A 157 -11.15 11.08 -7.38
C THR A 157 -12.09 12.26 -7.68
N LYS A 158 -13.10 12.07 -8.52
CA LYS A 158 -14.17 13.06 -8.76
C LYS A 158 -15.31 12.98 -7.74
N GLU A 159 -15.58 11.77 -7.23
CA GLU A 159 -16.71 11.52 -6.33
C GLU A 159 -16.32 11.65 -4.84
N THR A 160 -15.03 11.69 -4.52
CA THR A 160 -14.54 11.72 -3.14
C THR A 160 -13.33 12.64 -2.98
N ASP A 161 -13.20 13.22 -1.78
CA ASP A 161 -12.00 14.00 -1.38
C ASP A 161 -10.93 13.11 -0.72
N VAL A 162 -11.04 11.78 -0.83
CA VAL A 162 -10.10 10.82 -0.24
C VAL A 162 -8.76 10.89 -0.97
N PRO A 163 -7.62 11.08 -0.28
CA PRO A 163 -6.30 10.99 -0.89
C PRO A 163 -6.01 9.55 -1.34
N ILE A 164 -6.10 9.31 -2.64
CA ILE A 164 -6.00 7.97 -3.23
C ILE A 164 -4.55 7.59 -3.49
N GLY A 165 -4.19 6.38 -3.04
CA GLY A 165 -2.98 5.66 -3.44
C GLY A 165 -3.28 4.51 -4.40
N ILE A 166 -2.21 3.93 -4.95
CA ILE A 166 -2.28 2.77 -5.84
C ILE A 166 -1.22 1.74 -5.48
N HIS A 167 -1.63 0.46 -5.44
CA HIS A 167 -0.77 -0.71 -5.29
C HIS A 167 -1.16 -1.74 -6.34
N THR A 168 -0.22 -2.13 -7.20
CA THR A 168 -0.48 -3.05 -8.30
C THR A 168 0.48 -4.22 -8.30
N HIS A 169 -0.07 -5.44 -8.46
CA HIS A 169 0.69 -6.66 -8.71
C HIS A 169 0.91 -6.90 -10.22
N ASP A 170 1.92 -7.68 -10.55
CA ASP A 170 2.43 -7.79 -11.93
C ASP A 170 2.04 -9.12 -12.61
N ASP A 171 0.98 -9.76 -12.17
CA ASP A 171 0.53 -11.06 -12.70
C ASP A 171 0.20 -11.01 -14.19
N SER A 172 -0.29 -9.87 -14.66
CA SER A 172 -0.54 -9.62 -16.10
C SER A 172 0.61 -8.88 -16.82
N GLY A 173 1.74 -8.64 -16.15
CA GLY A 173 2.87 -7.88 -16.71
C GLY A 173 2.57 -6.39 -16.91
N MET A 174 1.59 -5.82 -16.21
CA MET A 174 1.12 -4.45 -16.43
C MET A 174 1.16 -3.56 -15.18
N ALA A 175 1.77 -4.01 -14.08
CA ALA A 175 1.74 -3.29 -12.82
C ALA A 175 2.24 -1.83 -12.94
N VAL A 176 3.36 -1.60 -13.64
CA VAL A 176 3.88 -0.25 -13.88
C VAL A 176 2.93 0.59 -14.72
N ALA A 177 2.35 0.01 -15.77
CA ALA A 177 1.41 0.72 -16.64
C ALA A 177 0.12 1.08 -15.91
N CYS A 178 -0.39 0.18 -15.06
CA CYS A 178 -1.54 0.39 -14.18
C CYS A 178 -1.27 1.50 -13.15
N GLY A 179 -0.10 1.47 -12.50
CA GLY A 179 0.30 2.53 -11.56
C GLY A 179 0.42 3.90 -12.21
N ILE A 180 1.00 3.98 -13.43
CA ILE A 180 1.07 5.23 -14.20
C ILE A 180 -0.33 5.72 -14.57
N ALA A 181 -1.23 4.83 -14.99
CA ALA A 181 -2.61 5.16 -15.30
C ALA A 181 -3.35 5.74 -14.07
N ALA A 182 -3.14 5.15 -12.88
CA ALA A 182 -3.70 5.66 -11.64
C ALA A 182 -3.21 7.06 -11.28
N VAL A 183 -1.91 7.34 -11.45
CA VAL A 183 -1.35 8.69 -11.23
C VAL A 183 -1.96 9.70 -12.20
N GLN A 184 -2.11 9.35 -13.46
CA GLN A 184 -2.76 10.20 -14.46
C GLN A 184 -4.25 10.45 -14.15
N ALA A 185 -4.88 9.53 -13.44
CA ALA A 185 -6.27 9.64 -12.99
C ALA A 185 -6.44 10.39 -11.65
N GLY A 186 -5.32 10.82 -11.01
CA GLY A 186 -5.35 11.63 -9.80
C GLY A 186 -4.87 10.92 -8.53
N ALA A 187 -4.33 9.71 -8.61
CA ALA A 187 -3.68 9.09 -7.45
C ALA A 187 -2.44 9.89 -7.03
N VAL A 188 -2.29 10.10 -5.72
CA VAL A 188 -1.23 10.95 -5.12
C VAL A 188 -0.22 10.15 -4.31
N HIS A 189 -0.45 8.86 -4.12
CA HIS A 189 0.44 7.94 -3.41
C HIS A 189 0.64 6.66 -4.23
N ILE A 190 1.87 6.16 -4.29
CA ILE A 190 2.23 4.97 -5.03
C ILE A 190 2.94 4.00 -4.10
N GLN A 191 2.50 2.76 -4.08
CA GLN A 191 3.23 1.64 -3.48
C GLN A 191 3.81 0.74 -4.57
N GLY A 192 4.97 0.19 -4.29
CA GLY A 192 5.68 -0.74 -5.15
C GLY A 192 7.01 -1.11 -4.55
N THR A 193 7.82 -1.85 -5.28
CA THR A 193 9.14 -2.27 -4.80
C THR A 193 10.23 -1.94 -5.82
N ILE A 194 11.43 -1.68 -5.35
CA ILE A 194 12.58 -1.57 -6.26
C ILE A 194 12.79 -2.95 -6.90
N ASN A 195 12.98 -2.96 -8.21
CA ASN A 195 13.06 -4.16 -9.05
C ASN A 195 11.77 -5.00 -9.16
N GLY A 196 10.64 -4.52 -8.66
CA GLY A 196 9.36 -5.20 -8.79
C GLY A 196 9.24 -6.50 -7.97
N VAL A 197 10.12 -6.72 -6.99
CA VAL A 197 10.08 -7.92 -6.15
C VAL A 197 8.80 -7.96 -5.33
N GLY A 198 8.15 -9.12 -5.27
CA GLY A 198 6.90 -9.27 -4.51
C GLY A 198 6.29 -10.65 -4.67
N GLU A 199 5.07 -10.79 -4.19
CA GLU A 199 4.31 -12.02 -4.28
C GLU A 199 4.05 -12.43 -5.73
N ARG A 200 4.06 -13.71 -6.01
CA ARG A 200 3.80 -14.36 -7.31
C ARG A 200 4.70 -13.79 -8.42
N CYS A 201 4.14 -12.95 -9.32
CA CYS A 201 4.88 -12.33 -10.43
C CYS A 201 5.54 -11.00 -10.04
N GLY A 202 5.30 -10.49 -8.84
CA GLY A 202 5.90 -9.27 -8.30
C GLY A 202 4.94 -8.11 -8.14
N ASN A 203 5.50 -6.97 -7.76
CA ASN A 203 4.84 -5.68 -7.61
C ASN A 203 5.26 -4.72 -8.72
N ALA A 204 4.62 -3.55 -8.77
CA ALA A 204 5.09 -2.47 -9.63
C ALA A 204 6.57 -2.14 -9.36
N ASN A 205 7.41 -2.18 -10.40
CA ASN A 205 8.81 -1.79 -10.29
C ASN A 205 8.93 -0.27 -10.14
N LEU A 206 9.26 0.19 -8.92
CA LEU A 206 9.39 1.62 -8.63
C LEU A 206 10.49 2.30 -9.43
N ALA A 207 11.61 1.64 -9.73
CA ALA A 207 12.67 2.24 -10.54
C ALA A 207 12.14 2.59 -11.95
N THR A 208 11.42 1.66 -12.56
CA THR A 208 10.79 1.88 -13.88
C THR A 208 9.68 2.95 -13.80
N MET A 209 8.87 2.92 -12.74
CA MET A 209 7.77 3.86 -12.56
C MET A 209 8.27 5.30 -12.36
N ILE A 210 9.27 5.50 -11.49
CA ILE A 210 9.91 6.80 -11.26
C ILE A 210 10.47 7.37 -12.57
N ALA A 211 11.24 6.55 -13.31
CA ALA A 211 11.82 6.99 -14.56
C ALA A 211 10.76 7.42 -15.60
N ASN A 212 9.67 6.65 -15.73
CA ASN A 212 8.59 6.99 -16.67
C ASN A 212 7.83 8.25 -16.26
N LEU A 213 7.44 8.35 -14.99
CA LEU A 213 6.67 9.50 -14.51
C LEU A 213 7.52 10.78 -14.52
N GLN A 214 8.77 10.74 -14.06
CA GLN A 214 9.60 11.94 -13.97
C GLN A 214 10.18 12.37 -15.31
N LEU A 215 10.81 11.47 -16.08
CA LEU A 215 11.49 11.84 -17.32
C LEU A 215 10.54 12.02 -18.51
N LYS A 216 9.41 11.30 -18.54
CA LYS A 216 8.51 11.29 -19.68
C LYS A 216 7.20 12.05 -19.47
N LYS A 217 6.78 12.20 -18.22
CA LYS A 217 5.51 12.85 -17.88
C LYS A 217 5.67 14.13 -17.07
N GLY A 218 6.88 14.46 -16.60
CA GLY A 218 7.19 15.71 -15.90
C GLY A 218 6.72 15.77 -14.46
N TYR A 219 6.34 14.64 -13.85
CA TYR A 219 6.07 14.57 -12.40
C TYR A 219 7.38 14.68 -11.63
N GLN A 220 7.34 15.21 -10.42
CA GLN A 220 8.48 15.23 -9.50
C GLN A 220 8.26 14.23 -8.37
N LEU A 221 8.89 13.05 -8.47
CA LEU A 221 8.78 11.97 -7.48
C LEU A 221 9.99 11.93 -6.54
N ILE A 222 11.18 12.17 -7.09
CA ILE A 222 12.43 12.23 -6.35
C ILE A 222 13.21 13.48 -6.75
N PRO A 223 14.14 13.96 -5.91
CA PRO A 223 15.03 15.06 -6.29
C PRO A 223 15.74 14.78 -7.63
N GLU A 224 15.87 15.79 -8.48
CA GLU A 224 16.46 15.64 -9.82
C GLU A 224 17.91 15.12 -9.74
N GLU A 225 18.66 15.59 -8.76
CA GLU A 225 20.03 15.13 -8.46
C GLU A 225 20.11 13.66 -8.04
N SER A 226 19.01 13.05 -7.62
CA SER A 226 18.94 11.63 -7.26
C SER A 226 18.63 10.70 -8.45
N MET A 227 18.14 11.24 -9.57
CA MET A 227 17.82 10.43 -10.75
C MET A 227 19.00 9.60 -11.28
N PRO A 228 20.26 10.13 -11.37
CA PRO A 228 21.41 9.35 -11.81
C PRO A 228 21.72 8.13 -10.94
N THR A 229 21.33 8.13 -9.66
CA THR A 229 21.59 7.03 -8.72
C THR A 229 20.57 5.90 -8.79
N LEU A 230 19.49 6.04 -9.58
CA LEU A 230 18.38 5.10 -9.61
C LEU A 230 18.82 3.68 -10.00
N THR A 231 19.63 3.58 -11.08
CA THR A 231 20.15 2.29 -11.56
C THR A 231 21.14 1.67 -10.55
N GLU A 232 22.01 2.47 -9.94
CA GLU A 232 22.94 2.00 -8.91
C GLU A 232 22.19 1.47 -7.69
N THR A 233 21.16 2.19 -7.24
CA THR A 233 20.29 1.75 -6.13
C THR A 233 19.59 0.44 -6.47
N ALA A 234 19.03 0.31 -7.68
CA ALA A 234 18.37 -0.92 -8.12
C ALA A 234 19.33 -2.12 -8.14
N ARG A 235 20.57 -1.93 -8.62
CA ARG A 235 21.61 -2.98 -8.63
C ARG A 235 22.04 -3.36 -7.20
N ALA A 236 22.29 -2.38 -6.34
CA ALA A 236 22.67 -2.64 -4.95
C ALA A 236 21.60 -3.44 -4.20
N ILE A 237 20.32 -3.11 -4.37
CA ILE A 237 19.21 -3.87 -3.78
C ILE A 237 19.15 -5.28 -4.34
N ALA A 238 19.32 -5.47 -5.65
CA ALA A 238 19.33 -6.79 -6.25
C ALA A 238 20.48 -7.66 -5.73
N GLU A 239 21.67 -7.09 -5.56
CA GLU A 239 22.84 -7.78 -4.98
C GLU A 239 22.58 -8.20 -3.54
N ILE A 240 22.10 -7.27 -2.69
CA ILE A 240 21.76 -7.56 -1.28
C ILE A 240 20.69 -8.65 -1.18
N SER A 241 19.70 -8.61 -2.07
CA SER A 241 18.59 -9.57 -2.10
C SER A 241 18.94 -10.89 -2.81
N ASN A 242 20.14 -11.01 -3.38
CA ASN A 242 20.59 -12.15 -4.20
C ASN A 242 19.63 -12.47 -5.36
N ILE A 243 19.15 -11.42 -6.04
CA ILE A 243 18.22 -11.53 -7.17
C ILE A 243 18.94 -11.18 -8.46
N SER A 244 18.76 -12.01 -9.50
CA SER A 244 19.29 -11.69 -10.82
C SER A 244 18.53 -10.53 -11.45
N THR A 245 19.25 -9.51 -11.91
CA THR A 245 18.68 -8.36 -12.64
C THR A 245 18.74 -8.51 -14.15
N THR A 246 19.13 -9.68 -14.65
CA THR A 246 19.24 -9.92 -16.10
C THR A 246 17.86 -9.82 -16.76
N GLY A 247 17.70 -8.88 -17.69
CA GLY A 247 16.45 -8.64 -18.42
C GLY A 247 15.41 -7.80 -17.68
N LEU A 248 15.72 -7.24 -16.51
CA LEU A 248 14.84 -6.30 -15.84
C LEU A 248 14.95 -4.91 -16.48
N PRO A 249 13.83 -4.21 -16.76
CA PRO A 249 13.85 -2.83 -17.18
C PRO A 249 14.26 -1.91 -16.03
N TYR A 250 14.96 -0.83 -16.34
CA TYR A 250 15.34 0.22 -15.40
C TYR A 250 14.78 1.57 -15.86
#